data_c5edbe9aa71df251956b12570d90fbc1
#
_entry.id   c5edbe9aa71df251956b12570d90fbc1
#
_cell.length_a   1.000
_cell.length_b   1.000
_cell.length_c   1.000
_cell.angle_alpha   90.00
_cell.angle_beta   90.00
_cell.angle_gamma   90.00
#
_symmetry.space_group_name_H-M   'P 1'
#
loop_
_entity.id
_entity.type
_entity.pdbx_description
1 polymer ?
#
loop_
_entity_poly.entity_id
_entity_poly.type
_entity_poly.pdbx_seq_one_letter_code
_entity_poly.pdbx_strand_id
1 'polypeptide(L)'
;MSERKLDKVAAARERMQLGLTYLNRGNSEQAKYNLDKAVEYAPELEDVHVAMAYYYQTVGDLVRTEQAYQDAINTKDASGDSMNNFGVFLCQQKRYDKAEKMFLAAIEMPKYTRTASSYENLGICSRDAGQTEKARQYFQMALKYDPRRSVSLLELAELGVEKGDYVDAQNQLARYHQVAAQTPESLTLGIKIEQALNDDAAMKRFGILLLAKFPASPQAKQYRVNLHQ
;
A
#
# COMPACT_ATOMS: atom_id res chain seq x y z
N MET A 1 -5.74 35.10 -11.90
CA MET A 1 -5.29 34.11 -12.92
C MET A 1 -5.94 34.55 -14.25
N SER A 2 -5.18 34.61 -15.36
CA SER A 2 -5.80 35.01 -16.63
C SER A 2 -6.69 33.92 -17.20
N GLU A 3 -7.75 34.27 -17.91
CA GLU A 3 -8.63 33.31 -18.59
C GLU A 3 -7.86 32.31 -19.45
N ARG A 4 -6.83 32.76 -20.17
CA ARG A 4 -5.95 31.92 -20.99
C ARG A 4 -5.27 30.79 -20.16
N LYS A 5 -4.89 31.07 -18.91
CA LYS A 5 -4.25 30.09 -18.04
C LYS A 5 -5.25 29.05 -17.53
N LEU A 6 -6.48 29.48 -17.22
CA LEU A 6 -7.57 28.59 -16.84
C LEU A 6 -7.96 27.65 -17.99
N ASP A 7 -8.02 28.16 -19.24
CA ASP A 7 -8.31 27.38 -20.43
C ASP A 7 -7.24 26.30 -20.70
N LYS A 8 -5.95 26.63 -20.50
CA LYS A 8 -4.85 25.65 -20.65
C LYS A 8 -4.90 24.56 -19.60
N VAL A 9 -5.22 24.90 -18.36
CA VAL A 9 -5.37 23.89 -17.29
C VAL A 9 -6.55 22.96 -17.60
N ALA A 10 -7.69 23.51 -18.03
CA ALA A 10 -8.85 22.71 -18.42
C ALA A 10 -8.52 21.78 -19.60
N ALA A 11 -7.85 22.28 -20.63
CA ALA A 11 -7.40 21.49 -21.77
C ALA A 11 -6.42 20.38 -21.35
N ALA A 12 -5.49 20.69 -20.45
CA ALA A 12 -4.55 19.70 -19.89
C ALA A 12 -5.28 18.58 -19.18
N ARG A 13 -6.28 18.90 -18.35
CA ARG A 13 -7.08 17.92 -17.63
C ARG A 13 -7.87 17.01 -18.57
N GLU A 14 -8.45 17.54 -19.63
CA GLU A 14 -9.16 16.77 -20.64
C GLU A 14 -8.20 15.80 -21.36
N ARG A 15 -7.05 16.30 -21.78
CA ARG A 15 -6.01 15.47 -22.42
C ARG A 15 -5.50 14.38 -21.47
N MET A 16 -5.30 14.72 -20.21
CA MET A 16 -4.88 13.76 -19.18
C MET A 16 -5.90 12.63 -19.03
N GLN A 17 -7.19 12.95 -18.89
CA GLN A 17 -8.24 11.94 -18.76
C GLN A 17 -8.34 11.05 -20.00
N LEU A 18 -8.25 11.66 -21.18
CA LEU A 18 -8.27 10.91 -22.43
C LEU A 18 -7.05 9.98 -22.54
N GLY A 19 -5.87 10.46 -22.18
CA GLY A 19 -4.63 9.67 -22.16
C GLY A 19 -4.72 8.49 -21.21
N LEU A 20 -5.21 8.69 -19.99
CA LEU A 20 -5.39 7.62 -19.01
C LEU A 20 -6.43 6.59 -19.48
N THR A 21 -7.49 7.04 -20.15
CA THR A 21 -8.50 6.14 -20.74
C THR A 21 -7.88 5.25 -21.81
N TYR A 22 -7.08 5.81 -22.71
CA TYR A 22 -6.36 5.02 -23.72
C TYR A 22 -5.38 4.04 -23.08
N LEU A 23 -4.67 4.45 -22.03
CA LEU A 23 -3.74 3.59 -21.32
C LEU A 23 -4.45 2.37 -20.72
N ASN A 24 -5.59 2.58 -20.07
CA ASN A 24 -6.39 1.51 -19.48
C ASN A 24 -6.95 0.53 -20.54
N ARG A 25 -7.08 0.98 -21.77
CA ARG A 25 -7.49 0.14 -22.92
C ARG A 25 -6.33 -0.51 -23.65
N GLY A 26 -5.10 -0.33 -23.17
CA GLY A 26 -3.90 -0.91 -23.79
C GLY A 26 -3.40 -0.14 -25.00
N ASN A 27 -3.94 1.05 -25.32
CA ASN A 27 -3.49 1.88 -26.42
C ASN A 27 -2.42 2.87 -25.94
N SER A 28 -1.19 2.38 -25.81
CA SER A 28 -0.07 3.13 -25.26
C SER A 28 0.36 4.32 -26.11
N GLU A 29 0.26 4.24 -27.43
CA GLU A 29 0.66 5.33 -28.32
C GLU A 29 -0.27 6.53 -28.18
N GLN A 30 -1.58 6.31 -28.21
CA GLN A 30 -2.57 7.36 -27.99
C GLN A 30 -2.52 7.92 -26.56
N ALA A 31 -2.27 7.05 -25.58
CA ALA A 31 -2.05 7.47 -24.21
C ALA A 31 -0.90 8.45 -24.13
N LYS A 32 0.26 8.10 -24.68
CA LYS A 32 1.45 8.96 -24.66
C LYS A 32 1.20 10.29 -25.36
N TYR A 33 0.60 10.25 -26.54
CA TYR A 33 0.30 11.47 -27.31
C TYR A 33 -0.54 12.45 -26.48
N ASN A 34 -1.62 11.97 -25.87
CA ASN A 34 -2.51 12.84 -25.08
C ASN A 34 -1.87 13.30 -23.76
N LEU A 35 -1.11 12.46 -23.09
CA LEU A 35 -0.40 12.83 -21.87
C LEU A 35 0.72 13.82 -22.13
N ASP A 36 1.46 13.68 -23.23
CA ASP A 36 2.46 14.66 -23.66
C ASP A 36 1.81 16.04 -23.93
N LYS A 37 0.63 16.06 -24.56
CA LYS A 37 -0.14 17.27 -24.76
C LYS A 37 -0.59 17.90 -23.44
N ALA A 38 -1.00 17.10 -22.48
CA ALA A 38 -1.38 17.58 -21.15
C ALA A 38 -0.21 18.30 -20.46
N VAL A 39 0.99 17.71 -20.51
CA VAL A 39 2.21 18.32 -19.95
C VAL A 39 2.56 19.62 -20.70
N GLU A 40 2.44 19.62 -22.02
CA GLU A 40 2.70 20.81 -22.84
C GLU A 40 1.77 21.98 -22.47
N TYR A 41 0.48 21.70 -22.23
CA TYR A 41 -0.51 22.72 -21.88
C TYR A 41 -0.35 23.27 -20.45
N ALA A 42 -0.01 22.42 -19.49
CA ALA A 42 0.09 22.81 -18.09
C ALA A 42 1.23 22.07 -17.36
N PRO A 43 2.49 22.39 -17.68
CA PRO A 43 3.65 21.71 -17.06
C PRO A 43 3.78 22.00 -15.56
N GLU A 44 3.13 23.04 -15.07
CA GLU A 44 3.08 23.39 -13.65
C GLU A 44 2.06 22.59 -12.84
N LEU A 45 1.22 21.80 -13.51
CA LEU A 45 0.16 21.03 -12.86
C LEU A 45 0.72 19.69 -12.38
N GLU A 46 0.66 19.45 -11.08
CA GLU A 46 1.12 18.19 -10.46
C GLU A 46 0.51 16.95 -11.13
N ASP A 47 -0.79 16.98 -11.38
CA ASP A 47 -1.56 15.83 -11.87
C ASP A 47 -1.05 15.29 -13.21
N VAL A 48 -0.60 16.16 -14.12
CA VAL A 48 -0.10 15.73 -15.44
C VAL A 48 1.20 14.92 -15.31
N HIS A 49 2.05 15.28 -14.36
CA HIS A 49 3.29 14.54 -14.09
C HIS A 49 3.04 13.21 -13.39
N VAL A 50 2.07 13.16 -12.49
CA VAL A 50 1.63 11.89 -11.87
C VAL A 50 1.07 10.94 -12.93
N ALA A 51 0.26 11.46 -13.85
CA ALA A 51 -0.27 10.68 -14.97
C ALA A 51 0.85 10.16 -15.88
N MET A 52 1.88 10.96 -16.16
CA MET A 52 3.07 10.53 -16.90
C MET A 52 3.84 9.44 -16.15
N ALA A 53 3.98 9.56 -14.83
CA ALA A 53 4.61 8.52 -14.01
C ALA A 53 3.86 7.20 -14.13
N TYR A 54 2.55 7.23 -14.05
CA TYR A 54 1.70 6.05 -14.23
C TYR A 54 1.87 5.43 -15.61
N TYR A 55 1.90 6.26 -16.67
CA TYR A 55 2.17 5.80 -18.03
C TYR A 55 3.51 5.07 -18.13
N TYR A 56 4.60 5.72 -17.67
CA TYR A 56 5.93 5.13 -17.77
C TYR A 56 6.06 3.84 -16.95
N GLN A 57 5.46 3.79 -15.77
CA GLN A 57 5.44 2.58 -14.95
C GLN A 57 4.70 1.44 -15.67
N THR A 58 3.59 1.73 -16.32
CA THR A 58 2.78 0.75 -17.06
C THR A 58 3.56 0.16 -18.24
N VAL A 59 4.34 0.96 -18.97
CA VAL A 59 5.16 0.49 -20.09
C VAL A 59 6.55 -0.02 -19.68
N GLY A 60 6.87 0.01 -18.39
CA GLY A 60 8.12 -0.55 -17.86
C GLY A 60 9.33 0.37 -17.96
N ASP A 61 9.15 1.65 -18.24
CA ASP A 61 10.25 2.63 -18.27
C ASP A 61 10.46 3.23 -16.88
N LEU A 62 11.22 2.53 -16.04
CA LEU A 62 11.38 2.89 -14.63
C LEU A 62 12.18 4.18 -14.42
N VAL A 63 13.12 4.48 -15.32
CA VAL A 63 13.91 5.72 -15.27
C VAL A 63 13.01 6.94 -15.48
N ARG A 64 12.16 6.91 -16.51
CA ARG A 64 11.23 8.00 -16.77
C ARG A 64 10.10 8.06 -15.75
N THR A 65 9.70 6.94 -15.16
CA THR A 65 8.75 6.92 -14.04
C THR A 65 9.29 7.75 -12.88
N GLU A 66 10.52 7.51 -12.47
CA GLU A 66 11.16 8.27 -11.38
C GLU A 66 11.23 9.77 -11.71
N GLN A 67 11.65 10.11 -12.92
CA GLN A 67 11.73 11.50 -13.35
C GLN A 67 10.36 12.18 -13.32
N ALA A 68 9.31 11.51 -13.76
CA ALA A 68 7.96 12.05 -13.75
C ALA A 68 7.46 12.29 -12.31
N TYR A 69 7.71 11.38 -11.38
CA TYR A 69 7.41 11.63 -9.97
C TYR A 69 8.21 12.79 -9.41
N GLN A 70 9.49 12.89 -9.75
CA GLN A 70 10.33 14.02 -9.33
C GLN A 70 9.77 15.35 -9.87
N ASP A 71 9.34 15.38 -11.13
CA ASP A 71 8.71 16.57 -11.72
C ASP A 71 7.40 16.92 -10.99
N ALA A 72 6.59 15.92 -10.63
CA ALA A 72 5.36 16.12 -9.88
C ALA A 72 5.60 16.80 -8.52
N ILE A 73 6.54 16.27 -7.74
CA ILE A 73 6.83 16.81 -6.39
C ILE A 73 7.56 18.15 -6.43
N ASN A 74 8.15 18.52 -7.57
CA ASN A 74 8.81 19.80 -7.76
C ASN A 74 7.86 20.91 -8.23
N THR A 75 6.60 20.61 -8.50
CA THR A 75 5.60 21.64 -8.82
C THR A 75 5.31 22.48 -7.58
N LYS A 76 4.94 23.75 -7.80
CA LYS A 76 4.73 24.71 -6.71
C LYS A 76 3.69 24.26 -5.69
N ASP A 77 2.61 23.65 -6.17
CA ASP A 77 1.48 23.22 -5.32
C ASP A 77 1.48 21.70 -5.09
N ALA A 78 2.64 21.08 -5.09
CA ALA A 78 2.78 19.65 -4.89
C ALA A 78 2.13 19.18 -3.58
N SER A 79 1.41 18.07 -3.65
CA SER A 79 0.68 17.48 -2.54
C SER A 79 1.45 16.32 -1.88
N GLY A 80 1.03 15.97 -0.68
CA GLY A 80 1.52 14.77 0.00
C GLY A 80 1.16 13.49 -0.77
N ASP A 81 0.06 13.49 -1.52
CA ASP A 81 -0.35 12.31 -2.30
C ASP A 81 0.70 11.91 -3.34
N SER A 82 1.29 12.86 -4.06
CA SER A 82 2.37 12.58 -5.02
C SER A 82 3.63 12.06 -4.34
N MET A 83 3.97 12.61 -3.19
CA MET A 83 5.11 12.14 -2.38
C MET A 83 4.89 10.71 -1.91
N ASN A 84 3.68 10.39 -1.43
CA ASN A 84 3.32 9.04 -1.02
C ASN A 84 3.38 8.05 -2.18
N ASN A 85 2.84 8.41 -3.34
CA ASN A 85 2.89 7.57 -4.55
C ASN A 85 4.33 7.33 -5.00
N PHE A 86 5.17 8.37 -4.94
CA PHE A 86 6.59 8.24 -5.24
C PHE A 86 7.28 7.30 -4.25
N GLY A 87 6.95 7.41 -2.96
CA GLY A 87 7.44 6.50 -1.92
C GLY A 87 7.12 5.03 -2.22
N VAL A 88 5.86 4.74 -2.63
CA VAL A 88 5.44 3.39 -3.01
C VAL A 88 6.27 2.87 -4.18
N PHE A 89 6.43 3.66 -5.22
CA PHE A 89 7.27 3.30 -6.37
C PHE A 89 8.71 2.98 -5.95
N LEU A 90 9.33 3.85 -5.16
CA LEU A 90 10.70 3.66 -4.69
C LEU A 90 10.86 2.40 -3.84
N CYS A 91 9.89 2.10 -2.99
CA CYS A 91 9.88 0.88 -2.18
C CYS A 91 9.82 -0.37 -3.07
N GLN A 92 8.99 -0.37 -4.09
CA GLN A 92 8.91 -1.46 -5.08
C GLN A 92 10.25 -1.67 -5.80
N GLN A 93 11.02 -0.60 -5.99
CA GLN A 93 12.36 -0.64 -6.58
C GLN A 93 13.46 -0.97 -5.55
N LYS A 94 13.08 -1.31 -4.31
CA LYS A 94 14.00 -1.61 -3.19
C LYS A 94 14.89 -0.42 -2.81
N ARG A 95 14.47 0.79 -3.11
CA ARG A 95 15.16 2.02 -2.73
C ARG A 95 14.55 2.54 -1.43
N TYR A 96 14.75 1.78 -0.37
CA TYR A 96 14.04 1.92 0.90
C TYR A 96 14.30 3.24 1.61
N ASP A 97 15.55 3.73 1.62
CA ASP A 97 15.91 4.97 2.31
C ASP A 97 15.22 6.18 1.66
N LYS A 98 15.22 6.23 0.34
CA LYS A 98 14.56 7.32 -0.40
C LYS A 98 13.04 7.22 -0.29
N ALA A 99 12.50 6.00 -0.30
CA ALA A 99 11.06 5.76 -0.10
C ALA A 99 10.61 6.28 1.27
N GLU A 100 11.35 5.97 2.33
CA GLU A 100 11.05 6.46 3.67
C GLU A 100 11.02 7.98 3.72
N LYS A 101 12.00 8.65 3.12
CA LYS A 101 12.01 10.13 3.05
C LYS A 101 10.77 10.68 2.37
N MET A 102 10.30 10.04 1.29
CA MET A 102 9.11 10.49 0.57
C MET A 102 7.84 10.32 1.39
N PHE A 103 7.66 9.19 2.07
CA PHE A 103 6.51 8.97 2.93
C PHE A 103 6.48 9.96 4.10
N LEU A 104 7.62 10.18 4.75
CA LEU A 104 7.71 11.14 5.86
C LEU A 104 7.47 12.57 5.38
N ALA A 105 7.96 12.94 4.20
CA ALA A 105 7.67 14.24 3.59
C ALA A 105 6.19 14.43 3.32
N ALA A 106 5.49 13.38 2.86
CA ALA A 106 4.04 13.42 2.65
C ALA A 106 3.29 13.71 3.95
N ILE A 107 3.66 13.03 5.03
CA ILE A 107 3.03 13.19 6.36
C ILE A 107 3.20 14.61 6.88
N GLU A 108 4.32 15.26 6.59
CA GLU A 108 4.60 16.63 7.02
C GLU A 108 3.83 17.70 6.23
N MET A 109 3.21 17.36 5.13
CA MET A 109 2.46 18.33 4.32
C MET A 109 1.19 18.79 5.05
N PRO A 110 0.95 20.12 5.16
CA PRO A 110 -0.11 20.67 6.04
C PRO A 110 -1.54 20.21 5.72
N LYS A 111 -1.83 19.89 4.48
CA LYS A 111 -3.18 19.49 4.03
C LYS A 111 -3.30 17.99 3.78
N TYR A 112 -2.29 17.22 4.16
CA TYR A 112 -2.29 15.78 3.91
C TYR A 112 -3.26 15.06 4.84
N THR A 113 -4.16 14.24 4.28
CA THR A 113 -5.23 13.56 5.01
C THR A 113 -5.04 12.04 5.09
N ARG A 114 -3.95 11.51 4.51
CA ARG A 114 -3.70 10.06 4.42
C ARG A 114 -2.55 9.61 5.30
N THR A 115 -2.40 10.21 6.46
CA THR A 115 -1.30 9.93 7.40
C THR A 115 -1.25 8.46 7.78
N ALA A 116 -2.37 7.84 8.13
CA ALA A 116 -2.41 6.41 8.46
C ALA A 116 -1.95 5.53 7.28
N SER A 117 -2.37 5.85 6.08
CA SER A 117 -1.95 5.13 4.86
C SER A 117 -0.44 5.22 4.64
N SER A 118 0.16 6.39 4.81
CA SER A 118 1.60 6.57 4.66
C SER A 118 2.39 5.84 5.74
N TYR A 119 1.93 5.82 6.99
CA TYR A 119 2.56 5.02 8.04
C TYR A 119 2.45 3.52 7.75
N GLU A 120 1.33 3.05 7.24
CA GLU A 120 1.19 1.65 6.82
C GLU A 120 2.17 1.31 5.69
N ASN A 121 2.31 2.19 4.70
CA ASN A 121 3.29 2.02 3.62
C ASN A 121 4.73 2.01 4.15
N LEU A 122 5.03 2.88 5.12
CA LEU A 122 6.32 2.89 5.83
C LEU A 122 6.58 1.55 6.54
N GLY A 123 5.56 1.00 7.19
CA GLY A 123 5.63 -0.30 7.84
C GLY A 123 5.93 -1.43 6.85
N ILE A 124 5.19 -1.49 5.76
CA ILE A 124 5.37 -2.49 4.69
C ILE A 124 6.79 -2.38 4.11
N CYS A 125 7.21 -1.17 3.78
CA CYS A 125 8.51 -0.90 3.19
C CYS A 125 9.66 -1.28 4.14
N SER A 126 9.55 -0.94 5.42
CA SER A 126 10.53 -1.30 6.44
C SER A 126 10.62 -2.81 6.63
N ARG A 127 9.48 -3.51 6.60
CA ARG A 127 9.44 -4.97 6.67
C ARG A 127 10.14 -5.61 5.47
N ASP A 128 9.88 -5.13 4.28
CA ASP A 128 10.53 -5.60 3.04
C ASP A 128 12.05 -5.38 3.09
N ALA A 129 12.49 -4.30 3.74
CA ALA A 129 13.91 -4.00 3.96
C ALA A 129 14.56 -4.84 5.07
N GLY A 130 13.80 -5.70 5.75
CA GLY A 130 14.29 -6.50 6.87
C GLY A 130 14.41 -5.73 8.19
N GLN A 131 13.88 -4.51 8.26
CA GLN A 131 13.90 -3.66 9.44
C GLN A 131 12.65 -3.91 10.29
N THR A 132 12.59 -5.05 10.94
CA THR A 132 11.40 -5.59 11.62
C THR A 132 10.88 -4.67 12.74
N GLU A 133 11.77 -4.14 13.58
CA GLU A 133 11.36 -3.30 14.70
C GLU A 133 10.85 -1.94 14.22
N LYS A 134 11.47 -1.38 13.21
CA LYS A 134 11.03 -0.15 12.56
C LYS A 134 9.65 -0.34 11.89
N ALA A 135 9.44 -1.49 11.25
CA ALA A 135 8.15 -1.85 10.68
C ALA A 135 7.06 -1.87 11.74
N ARG A 136 7.33 -2.51 12.88
CA ARG A 136 6.41 -2.55 14.02
C ARG A 136 6.00 -1.15 14.46
N GLN A 137 6.96 -0.26 14.65
CA GLN A 137 6.70 1.12 15.08
C GLN A 137 5.82 1.87 14.08
N TYR A 138 6.06 1.71 12.78
CA TYR A 138 5.27 2.36 11.74
C TYR A 138 3.83 1.81 11.67
N PHE A 139 3.64 0.49 11.77
CA PHE A 139 2.29 -0.08 11.83
C PHE A 139 1.53 0.40 13.09
N GLN A 140 2.19 0.52 14.22
CA GLN A 140 1.59 1.08 15.43
C GLN A 140 1.17 2.53 15.22
N MET A 141 2.00 3.33 14.54
CA MET A 141 1.64 4.71 14.18
C MET A 141 0.45 4.75 13.23
N ALA A 142 0.38 3.86 12.26
CA ALA A 142 -0.78 3.77 11.36
C ALA A 142 -2.07 3.56 12.15
N LEU A 143 -2.06 2.64 13.12
CA LEU A 143 -3.22 2.34 13.97
C LEU A 143 -3.57 3.47 14.93
N LYS A 144 -2.62 4.31 15.29
CA LYS A 144 -2.88 5.49 16.11
C LYS A 144 -3.74 6.52 15.37
N TYR A 145 -3.52 6.66 14.06
CA TYR A 145 -4.30 7.57 13.20
C TYR A 145 -5.59 6.92 12.70
N ASP A 146 -5.59 5.61 12.46
CA ASP A 146 -6.78 4.85 12.03
C ASP A 146 -6.74 3.45 12.64
N PRO A 147 -7.46 3.22 13.76
CA PRO A 147 -7.44 1.92 14.48
C PRO A 147 -7.99 0.73 13.69
N ARG A 148 -8.66 0.97 12.56
CA ARG A 148 -9.32 -0.06 11.75
C ARG A 148 -8.52 -0.47 10.51
N ARG A 149 -7.25 -0.11 10.42
CA ARG A 149 -6.37 -0.50 9.31
C ARG A 149 -6.06 -2.00 9.38
N SER A 150 -6.81 -2.79 8.60
CA SER A 150 -6.72 -4.25 8.65
C SER A 150 -5.32 -4.78 8.28
N VAL A 151 -4.66 -4.19 7.29
CA VAL A 151 -3.30 -4.59 6.91
C VAL A 151 -2.34 -4.40 8.06
N SER A 152 -2.37 -3.25 8.73
CA SER A 152 -1.50 -2.96 9.87
C SER A 152 -1.75 -3.92 11.04
N LEU A 153 -3.02 -4.25 11.30
CA LEU A 153 -3.39 -5.21 12.37
C LEU A 153 -2.83 -6.60 12.08
N LEU A 154 -3.00 -7.09 10.84
CA LEU A 154 -2.51 -8.42 10.47
C LEU A 154 -0.98 -8.47 10.47
N GLU A 155 -0.33 -7.45 9.93
CA GLU A 155 1.14 -7.34 9.93
C GLU A 155 1.71 -7.35 11.36
N LEU A 156 1.08 -6.61 12.29
CA LEU A 156 1.48 -6.62 13.70
C LEU A 156 1.28 -7.98 14.36
N ALA A 157 0.20 -8.68 14.02
CA ALA A 157 -0.02 -10.04 14.52
C ALA A 157 1.09 -10.99 14.03
N GLU A 158 1.44 -10.95 12.76
CA GLU A 158 2.53 -11.73 12.19
C GLU A 158 3.89 -11.39 12.82
N LEU A 159 4.19 -10.10 12.98
CA LEU A 159 5.42 -9.65 13.64
C LEU A 159 5.48 -10.09 15.10
N GLY A 160 4.34 -10.10 15.79
CA GLY A 160 4.24 -10.61 17.16
C GLY A 160 4.59 -12.08 17.24
N VAL A 161 4.11 -12.89 16.31
CA VAL A 161 4.45 -14.33 16.21
C VAL A 161 5.94 -14.52 15.95
N GLU A 162 6.51 -13.79 15.01
CA GLU A 162 7.94 -13.85 14.68
C GLU A 162 8.83 -13.52 15.88
N LYS A 163 8.40 -12.57 16.71
CA LYS A 163 9.11 -12.15 17.92
C LYS A 163 8.88 -13.09 19.12
N GLY A 164 7.87 -13.95 19.06
CA GLY A 164 7.44 -14.77 20.18
C GLY A 164 6.51 -14.06 21.16
N ASP A 165 5.98 -12.90 20.81
CA ASP A 165 4.99 -12.16 21.60
C ASP A 165 3.57 -12.58 21.20
N TYR A 166 3.20 -13.77 21.65
CA TYR A 166 1.95 -14.42 21.23
C TYR A 166 0.70 -13.76 21.84
N VAL A 167 0.81 -13.18 23.03
CA VAL A 167 -0.32 -12.45 23.65
C VAL A 167 -0.65 -11.19 22.85
N ASP A 168 0.36 -10.40 22.47
CA ASP A 168 0.16 -9.24 21.60
C ASP A 168 -0.38 -9.66 20.23
N ALA A 169 0.20 -10.72 19.64
CA ALA A 169 -0.27 -11.25 18.36
C ALA A 169 -1.74 -11.68 18.42
N GLN A 170 -2.17 -12.33 19.49
CA GLN A 170 -3.56 -12.72 19.72
C GLN A 170 -4.48 -11.51 19.75
N ASN A 171 -4.09 -10.45 20.45
CA ASN A 171 -4.87 -9.22 20.54
C ASN A 171 -5.00 -8.53 19.19
N GLN A 172 -3.92 -8.44 18.44
CA GLN A 172 -3.93 -7.82 17.11
C GLN A 172 -4.78 -8.62 16.12
N LEU A 173 -4.69 -9.95 16.15
CA LEU A 173 -5.51 -10.81 15.29
C LEU A 173 -7.00 -10.72 15.63
N ALA A 174 -7.34 -10.65 16.91
CA ALA A 174 -8.73 -10.46 17.33
C ALA A 174 -9.30 -9.13 16.80
N ARG A 175 -8.52 -8.07 16.87
CA ARG A 175 -8.89 -6.77 16.29
C ARG A 175 -9.03 -6.85 14.76
N TYR A 176 -8.13 -7.56 14.09
CA TYR A 176 -8.22 -7.79 12.64
C TYR A 176 -9.54 -8.46 12.29
N HIS A 177 -9.93 -9.51 12.99
CA HIS A 177 -11.18 -10.23 12.71
C HIS A 177 -12.44 -9.42 13.02
N GLN A 178 -12.34 -8.33 13.77
CA GLN A 178 -13.45 -7.39 13.99
C GLN A 178 -13.67 -6.43 12.80
N VAL A 179 -12.63 -6.16 12.01
CA VAL A 179 -12.66 -5.14 10.93
C VAL A 179 -12.53 -5.74 9.54
N ALA A 180 -12.11 -6.99 9.42
CA ALA A 180 -11.90 -7.67 8.15
C ALA A 180 -12.44 -9.09 8.19
N ALA A 181 -12.77 -9.62 7.02
CA ALA A 181 -13.19 -11.01 6.89
C ALA A 181 -12.04 -11.98 7.21
N GLN A 182 -12.40 -13.14 7.73
CA GLN A 182 -11.46 -14.25 7.94
C GLN A 182 -10.92 -14.71 6.57
N THR A 183 -9.64 -15.05 6.56
CA THR A 183 -8.95 -15.60 5.39
C THR A 183 -8.25 -16.91 5.80
N PRO A 184 -7.85 -17.76 4.83
CA PRO A 184 -7.05 -18.94 5.15
C PRO A 184 -5.77 -18.57 5.92
N GLU A 185 -5.13 -17.46 5.57
CA GLU A 185 -3.92 -16.97 6.22
C GLU A 185 -4.20 -16.51 7.66
N SER A 186 -5.27 -15.74 7.88
CA SER A 186 -5.60 -15.23 9.21
C SER A 186 -6.01 -16.35 10.16
N LEU A 187 -6.75 -17.35 9.68
CA LEU A 187 -7.15 -18.52 10.49
C LEU A 187 -5.95 -19.39 10.82
N THR A 188 -5.04 -19.60 9.88
CA THR A 188 -3.79 -20.33 10.10
C THR A 188 -2.91 -19.63 11.13
N LEU A 189 -2.83 -18.31 11.05
CA LEU A 189 -2.11 -17.51 12.05
C LEU A 189 -2.74 -17.68 13.44
N GLY A 190 -4.07 -17.71 13.53
CA GLY A 190 -4.80 -17.96 14.77
C GLY A 190 -4.47 -19.31 15.37
N ILE A 191 -4.43 -20.37 14.57
CA ILE A 191 -4.03 -21.73 15.01
C ILE A 191 -2.62 -21.69 15.59
N LYS A 192 -1.69 -21.05 14.91
CA LYS A 192 -0.29 -20.97 15.35
C LYS A 192 -0.14 -20.21 16.67
N ILE A 193 -0.86 -19.10 16.83
CA ILE A 193 -0.88 -18.31 18.05
C ILE A 193 -1.43 -19.13 19.22
N GLU A 194 -2.60 -19.75 19.04
CA GLU A 194 -3.26 -20.49 20.10
C GLU A 194 -2.48 -21.76 20.49
N GLN A 195 -1.84 -22.39 19.52
CA GLN A 195 -0.93 -23.51 19.80
C GLN A 195 0.23 -23.07 20.70
N ALA A 196 0.83 -21.93 20.42
CA ALA A 196 1.92 -21.38 21.21
C ALA A 196 1.46 -20.96 22.63
N LEU A 197 0.20 -20.56 22.78
CA LEU A 197 -0.42 -20.21 24.05
C LEU A 197 -1.01 -21.42 24.78
N ASN A 198 -0.90 -22.61 24.23
CA ASN A 198 -1.42 -23.87 24.76
C ASN A 198 -2.96 -23.86 24.96
N ASP A 199 -3.67 -23.13 24.13
CA ASP A 199 -5.14 -23.11 24.13
C ASP A 199 -5.67 -24.04 23.01
N ASP A 200 -5.79 -25.33 23.33
CA ASP A 200 -6.24 -26.35 22.39
C ASP A 200 -7.68 -26.12 21.90
N ALA A 201 -8.55 -25.61 22.76
CA ALA A 201 -9.93 -25.30 22.38
C ALA A 201 -10.01 -24.20 21.36
N ALA A 202 -9.28 -23.10 21.56
CA ALA A 202 -9.21 -21.99 20.60
C ALA A 202 -8.55 -22.42 19.29
N MET A 203 -7.48 -23.22 19.36
CA MET A 203 -6.82 -23.78 18.19
C MET A 203 -7.80 -24.59 17.33
N LYS A 204 -8.59 -25.48 17.96
CA LYS A 204 -9.61 -26.28 17.27
C LYS A 204 -10.70 -25.42 16.64
N ARG A 205 -11.15 -24.35 17.33
CA ARG A 205 -12.15 -23.43 16.76
C ARG A 205 -11.67 -22.80 15.46
N PHE A 206 -10.43 -22.32 15.42
CA PHE A 206 -9.84 -21.78 14.18
C PHE A 206 -9.70 -22.86 13.10
N GLY A 207 -9.28 -24.08 13.47
CA GLY A 207 -9.18 -25.20 12.54
C GLY A 207 -10.52 -25.58 11.90
N ILE A 208 -11.58 -25.64 12.70
CA ILE A 208 -12.94 -25.92 12.21
C ILE A 208 -13.39 -24.84 11.22
N LEU A 209 -13.15 -23.56 11.54
CA LEU A 209 -13.48 -22.46 10.64
C LEU A 209 -12.70 -22.53 9.32
N LEU A 210 -11.41 -22.86 9.39
CA LEU A 210 -10.56 -23.03 8.21
C LEU A 210 -11.10 -24.11 7.28
N LEU A 211 -11.42 -25.28 7.83
CA LEU A 211 -11.95 -26.41 7.07
C LEU A 211 -13.34 -26.13 6.50
N ALA A 212 -14.20 -25.43 7.26
CA ALA A 212 -15.56 -25.14 6.86
C ALA A 212 -15.66 -24.05 5.78
N LYS A 213 -14.88 -22.98 5.95
CA LYS A 213 -14.95 -21.82 5.05
C LYS A 213 -14.03 -21.92 3.83
N PHE A 214 -12.86 -22.57 3.99
CA PHE A 214 -11.83 -22.61 2.97
C PHE A 214 -11.28 -24.03 2.74
N PRO A 215 -12.18 -25.01 2.47
CA PRO A 215 -11.77 -26.43 2.40
C PRO A 215 -10.77 -26.75 1.29
N ALA A 216 -10.79 -25.97 0.20
CA ALA A 216 -9.89 -26.17 -0.93
C ALA A 216 -8.56 -25.39 -0.82
N SER A 217 -8.38 -24.59 0.22
CA SER A 217 -7.16 -23.81 0.41
C SER A 217 -5.95 -24.70 0.72
N PRO A 218 -4.73 -24.29 0.34
CA PRO A 218 -3.50 -24.99 0.75
C PRO A 218 -3.39 -25.10 2.27
N GLN A 219 -3.82 -24.07 3.01
CA GLN A 219 -3.80 -24.02 4.46
C GLN A 219 -4.71 -25.11 5.08
N ALA A 220 -5.93 -25.30 4.54
CA ALA A 220 -6.84 -26.34 4.99
C ALA A 220 -6.26 -27.73 4.71
N LYS A 221 -5.66 -27.94 3.56
CA LYS A 221 -5.00 -29.20 3.20
C LYS A 221 -3.85 -29.51 4.18
N GLN A 222 -3.03 -28.53 4.47
CA GLN A 222 -1.92 -28.69 5.43
C GLN A 222 -2.45 -28.97 6.84
N TYR A 223 -3.50 -28.33 7.26
CA TYR A 223 -4.14 -28.56 8.56
C TYR A 223 -4.63 -30.01 8.69
N ARG A 224 -5.27 -30.56 7.65
CA ARG A 224 -5.71 -31.97 7.63
C ARG A 224 -4.54 -32.93 7.77
N VAL A 225 -3.43 -32.68 7.07
CA VAL A 225 -2.22 -33.48 7.17
C VAL A 225 -1.70 -33.47 8.61
N ASN A 226 -1.65 -32.31 9.24
CA ASN A 226 -1.16 -32.16 10.61
C ASN A 226 -2.05 -32.84 11.64
N LEU A 227 -3.37 -32.95 11.40
CA LEU A 227 -4.29 -33.69 12.29
C LEU A 227 -4.02 -35.19 12.33
N HIS A 228 -3.41 -35.76 11.29
CA HIS A 228 -3.15 -37.20 11.16
C HIS A 228 -1.71 -37.58 11.54
N GLN A 229 -0.93 -36.63 12.03
CA GLN A 229 0.39 -36.85 12.62
C GLN A 229 0.25 -36.95 14.16
#